data_041eca55c3154ddb5376684d9fa44479
#
_entry.id   041eca55c3154ddb5376684d9fa44479
#
_cell.length_a   1.000
_cell.length_b   1.000
_cell.length_c   1.000
_cell.angle_alpha   90.00
_cell.angle_beta   90.00
_cell.angle_gamma   90.00
#
_symmetry.space_group_name_H-M   'P 1'
#
loop_
_entity.id
_entity.type
_entity.pdbx_description
1 polymer ?
#
loop_
_entity_poly.entity_id
_entity_poly.type
_entity_poly.pdbx_seq_one_letter_code
_entity_poly.pdbx_strand_id
1 'polypeptide(L)'
;NNVVSLPTAAPMKMVVYHPVSYEDTQNIIDNLKSRKPVIVNMEELEIDCAQRILDFMAGAIYALDGTIYKISRGIFVVAPTNYDVIGNDDRTDVDVI
;
A
#
# COMPACT_ATOMS: atom_id res chain seq x y z
N ASN A 1 -35.53 25.74 11.44
CA ASN A 1 -35.21 24.93 10.28
C ASN A 1 -33.90 24.16 10.47
N ASN A 2 -34.03 22.87 10.67
CA ASN A 2 -32.89 22.05 10.95
C ASN A 2 -32.25 21.54 9.68
N VAL A 3 -31.19 22.20 9.30
CA VAL A 3 -30.33 21.61 8.28
C VAL A 3 -29.53 20.50 8.96
N VAL A 4 -29.93 19.30 8.68
CA VAL A 4 -29.13 18.17 9.15
C VAL A 4 -27.90 18.13 8.25
N SER A 5 -26.79 18.56 8.80
CA SER A 5 -25.52 18.32 8.18
C SER A 5 -25.26 16.83 8.22
N LEU A 6 -25.41 16.20 7.07
CA LEU A 6 -24.91 14.85 6.94
C LEU A 6 -23.40 14.91 7.15
N PRO A 7 -22.84 14.08 8.01
CA PRO A 7 -21.40 14.04 8.11
C PRO A 7 -20.84 13.65 6.74
N THR A 8 -20.22 14.62 6.11
CA THR A 8 -19.42 14.30 4.94
C THR A 8 -18.28 13.45 5.44
N ALA A 9 -18.26 12.20 5.01
CA ALA A 9 -17.10 11.38 5.23
C ALA A 9 -15.90 12.17 4.70
N ALA A 10 -14.87 12.30 5.51
CA ALA A 10 -13.63 12.87 5.04
C ALA A 10 -13.22 12.11 3.77
N PRO A 11 -12.79 12.79 2.71
CA PRO A 11 -12.39 12.08 1.51
C PRO A 11 -11.32 11.05 1.86
N MET A 12 -11.55 9.83 1.42
CA MET A 12 -10.57 8.79 1.61
C MET A 12 -9.36 9.13 0.76
N LYS A 13 -8.21 9.24 1.41
CA LYS A 13 -6.99 9.57 0.72
C LYS A 13 -6.13 8.32 0.64
N MET A 14 -5.67 8.03 -0.56
CA MET A 14 -4.67 7.00 -0.76
C MET A 14 -3.33 7.68 -0.97
N VAL A 15 -2.35 7.26 -0.23
CA VAL A 15 -1.00 7.82 -0.33
C VAL A 15 -0.19 6.98 -1.29
N VAL A 16 0.53 7.64 -2.18
CA VAL A 16 1.47 6.99 -3.07
C VAL A 16 2.87 7.34 -2.60
N TYR A 17 3.65 6.33 -2.27
CA TYR A 17 5.03 6.50 -1.87
C TYR A 17 5.97 6.06 -2.97
N HIS A 18 7.04 6.84 -3.14
CA HIS A 18 8.17 6.49 -3.99
C HIS A 18 9.38 6.36 -3.08
N PRO A 19 9.53 5.23 -2.38
CA PRO A 19 10.65 5.11 -1.45
C PRO A 19 11.97 5.15 -2.19
N VAL A 20 12.91 5.89 -1.64
CA VAL A 20 14.27 5.98 -2.18
C VAL A 20 15.28 5.42 -1.19
N SER A 21 14.86 5.18 0.03
CA SER A 21 15.72 4.68 1.07
C SER A 21 14.94 3.75 2.00
N TYR A 22 15.72 3.05 2.79
CA TYR A 22 15.19 2.13 3.78
C TYR A 22 14.29 2.84 4.81
N GLU A 23 14.62 4.09 5.15
CA GLU A 23 13.86 4.84 6.15
C GLU A 23 12.45 5.19 5.69
N ASP A 24 12.25 5.28 4.38
CA ASP A 24 10.92 5.55 3.84
C ASP A 24 9.93 4.43 4.15
N THR A 25 10.43 3.23 4.42
CA THR A 25 9.56 2.10 4.75
C THR A 25 8.83 2.32 6.06
N GLN A 26 9.39 3.08 6.99
CA GLN A 26 8.72 3.36 8.25
C GLN A 26 7.43 4.13 8.04
N ASN A 27 7.45 5.10 7.13
CA ASN A 27 6.25 5.87 6.81
C ASN A 27 5.16 5.00 6.20
N ILE A 28 5.56 4.05 5.38
CA ILE A 28 4.62 3.09 4.77
C ILE A 28 3.99 2.24 5.86
N ILE A 29 4.80 1.73 6.76
CA ILE A 29 4.32 0.89 7.86
C ILE A 29 3.44 1.67 8.81
N ASP A 30 3.77 2.92 9.09
CA ASP A 30 2.96 3.78 9.95
C ASP A 30 1.56 4.01 9.36
N ASN A 31 1.48 4.18 8.04
CA ASN A 31 0.18 4.29 7.38
C ASN A 31 -0.62 3.00 7.54
N LEU A 32 0.04 1.86 7.41
CA LEU A 32 -0.62 0.57 7.60
C LEU A 32 -1.13 0.41 9.03
N LYS A 33 -0.34 0.83 10.01
CA LYS A 33 -0.77 0.81 11.42
C LYS A 33 -1.98 1.70 11.65
N SER A 34 -2.11 2.76 10.88
CA SER A 34 -3.28 3.65 10.92
C SER A 34 -4.42 3.16 10.03
N ARG A 35 -4.32 1.94 9.54
CA ARG A 35 -5.31 1.27 8.69
C ARG A 35 -5.58 1.98 7.38
N LYS A 36 -4.54 2.55 6.81
CA LYS A 36 -4.61 3.21 5.50
C LYS A 36 -3.85 2.40 4.47
N PRO A 37 -4.48 2.10 3.34
CA PRO A 37 -3.76 1.45 2.25
C PRO A 37 -2.79 2.42 1.60
N VAL A 38 -1.70 1.89 1.07
CA VAL A 38 -0.63 2.68 0.47
C VAL A 38 -0.23 2.05 -0.85
N ILE A 39 -0.06 2.89 -1.86
CA ILE A 39 0.55 2.45 -3.11
C ILE A 39 2.05 2.72 -2.99
N VAL A 40 2.85 1.73 -3.29
CA VAL A 40 4.31 1.84 -3.24
C VAL A 40 4.83 1.64 -4.65
N ASN A 41 5.44 2.69 -5.19
CA ASN A 41 6.01 2.66 -6.52
C ASN A 41 7.54 2.62 -6.41
N MET A 42 8.12 1.52 -6.83
CA MET A 42 9.56 1.30 -6.80
C MET A 42 10.16 1.16 -8.20
N GLU A 43 9.45 1.64 -9.22
CA GLU A 43 9.89 1.47 -10.60
C GLU A 43 11.23 2.13 -10.89
N GLU A 44 11.56 3.19 -10.19
CA GLU A 44 12.79 3.94 -10.42
C GLU A 44 13.99 3.44 -9.61
N LEU A 45 13.76 2.46 -8.72
CA LEU A 45 14.84 1.92 -7.92
C LEU A 45 15.59 0.82 -8.67
N GLU A 46 16.86 0.69 -8.35
CA GLU A 46 17.59 -0.49 -8.78
C GLU A 46 16.95 -1.74 -8.20
N ILE A 47 17.00 -2.82 -8.94
CA ILE A 47 16.34 -4.07 -8.56
C ILE A 47 16.77 -4.54 -7.18
N ASP A 48 18.07 -4.49 -6.89
CA ASP A 48 18.57 -4.97 -5.60
C ASP A 48 18.04 -4.12 -4.44
N CYS A 49 17.98 -2.80 -4.63
CA CYS A 49 17.45 -1.90 -3.63
C CYS A 49 15.94 -2.14 -3.43
N ALA A 50 15.20 -2.25 -4.53
CA ALA A 50 13.78 -2.51 -4.47
C ALA A 50 13.48 -3.83 -3.75
N GLN A 51 14.26 -4.87 -4.03
CA GLN A 51 14.05 -6.17 -3.42
C GLN A 51 14.32 -6.13 -1.91
N ARG A 52 15.33 -5.39 -1.49
CA ARG A 52 15.63 -5.26 -0.06
C ARG A 52 14.52 -4.52 0.69
N ILE A 53 14.00 -3.47 0.08
CA ILE A 53 12.88 -2.72 0.64
C ILE A 53 11.64 -3.61 0.72
N LEU A 54 11.37 -4.35 -0.34
CA LEU A 54 10.24 -5.26 -0.39
C LEU A 54 10.33 -6.35 0.68
N ASP A 55 11.50 -6.94 0.84
CA ASP A 55 11.72 -7.99 1.82
C ASP A 55 11.49 -7.47 3.25
N PHE A 56 11.99 -6.28 3.53
CA PHE A 56 11.76 -5.67 4.83
C PHE A 56 10.28 -5.37 5.08
N MET A 57 9.64 -4.75 4.09
CA MET A 57 8.21 -4.45 4.19
C MET A 57 7.38 -5.71 4.36
N ALA A 58 7.71 -6.76 3.62
CA ALA A 58 6.95 -8.00 3.68
C ALA A 58 6.92 -8.57 5.09
N GLY A 59 8.07 -8.58 5.77
CA GLY A 59 8.14 -9.06 7.15
C GLY A 59 7.33 -8.21 8.11
N ALA A 60 7.46 -6.89 8.01
CA ALA A 60 6.75 -5.98 8.90
C ALA A 60 5.24 -6.01 8.66
N ILE A 61 4.84 -6.05 7.40
CA ILE A 61 3.43 -6.06 7.02
C ILE A 61 2.77 -7.37 7.43
N TYR A 62 3.47 -8.48 7.25
CA TYR A 62 2.99 -9.78 7.71
C TYR A 62 2.73 -9.76 9.22
N ALA A 63 3.65 -9.17 9.98
CA ALA A 63 3.51 -9.07 11.43
C ALA A 63 2.31 -8.22 11.87
N LEU A 64 1.87 -7.31 11.01
CA LEU A 64 0.72 -6.45 11.27
C LEU A 64 -0.58 -6.97 10.64
N ASP A 65 -0.58 -8.21 10.17
CA ASP A 65 -1.72 -8.83 9.51
C ASP A 65 -2.18 -8.08 8.26
N GLY A 66 -1.27 -7.35 7.64
CA GLY A 66 -1.54 -6.71 6.36
C GLY A 66 -1.19 -7.62 5.20
N THR A 67 -1.40 -7.11 4.00
CA THR A 67 -1.11 -7.84 2.77
C THR A 67 -0.42 -6.92 1.78
N ILE A 68 0.50 -7.47 1.01
CA ILE A 68 1.11 -6.77 -0.11
C ILE A 68 0.58 -7.40 -1.40
N TYR A 69 0.08 -6.56 -2.28
CA TYR A 69 -0.35 -6.97 -3.61
C TYR A 69 0.58 -6.38 -4.64
N LYS A 70 1.07 -7.20 -5.54
CA LYS A 70 1.82 -6.73 -6.70
C LYS A 70 0.83 -6.50 -7.83
N ILE A 71 0.69 -5.26 -8.26
CA ILE A 71 -0.28 -4.91 -9.30
C ILE A 71 0.39 -4.63 -10.63
N SER A 72 1.68 -4.36 -10.62
CA SER A 72 2.47 -4.14 -11.81
C SER A 72 3.93 -4.33 -11.44
N ARG A 73 4.79 -4.35 -12.45
CA ARG A 73 6.22 -4.44 -12.20
C ARG A 73 6.68 -3.20 -11.43
N GLY A 74 7.14 -3.40 -10.21
CA GLY A 74 7.61 -2.33 -9.36
C GLY A 74 6.53 -1.55 -8.62
N ILE A 75 5.25 -1.88 -8.83
CA ILE A 75 4.15 -1.19 -8.15
C ILE A 75 3.39 -2.17 -7.28
N PHE A 76 3.25 -1.80 -6.01
CA PHE A 76 2.62 -2.65 -5.00
C PHE A 76 1.57 -1.86 -4.25
N VAL A 77 0.55 -2.57 -3.77
CA VAL A 77 -0.40 -2.00 -2.82
C VAL A 77 -0.20 -2.70 -1.50
N VAL A 78 0.02 -1.91 -0.47
CA VAL A 78 0.10 -2.40 0.90
C VAL A 78 -1.24 -2.10 1.55
N ALA A 79 -1.90 -3.14 2.00
CA ALA A 79 -3.25 -2.99 2.54
C ALA A 79 -3.35 -3.57 3.95
N PRO A 80 -4.08 -2.90 4.84
CA PRO A 80 -4.39 -3.47 6.15
C PRO A 80 -5.40 -4.59 6.02
N THR A 81 -5.68 -5.26 7.12
CA THR A 81 -6.70 -6.31 7.18
C THR A 81 -8.04 -5.79 6.65
N ASN A 82 -8.77 -6.62 5.94
CA ASN A 82 -10.09 -6.33 5.39
C ASN A 82 -10.10 -5.48 4.12
N TYR A 83 -8.98 -5.39 3.44
CA TYR A 83 -8.90 -4.79 2.12
C TYR A 83 -8.59 -5.87 1.09
N ASP A 84 -9.30 -5.84 -0.01
CA ASP A 84 -8.99 -6.68 -1.16
C ASP A 84 -8.61 -5.82 -2.34
N VAL A 85 -7.64 -6.28 -3.10
CA VAL A 85 -7.26 -5.66 -4.37
C VAL A 85 -7.59 -6.65 -5.47
N ILE A 86 -8.46 -6.24 -6.37
CA ILE A 86 -8.99 -7.12 -7.40
C ILE A 86 -8.68 -6.54 -8.77
N GLY A 87 -8.10 -7.37 -9.65
CA GLY A 87 -7.95 -7.01 -11.04
C GLY A 87 -9.29 -7.09 -11.75
N ASN A 88 -9.57 -6.16 -12.65
CA ASN A 88 -10.87 -6.07 -13.29
C ASN A 88 -10.97 -6.82 -14.62
N ASP A 89 -9.88 -7.40 -15.11
CA ASP A 89 -9.88 -8.24 -16.30
C ASP A 89 -8.71 -9.22 -16.27
N ASP A 90 -8.67 -10.12 -17.25
CA ASP A 90 -7.65 -11.18 -17.32
C ASP A 90 -6.24 -10.65 -17.55
N ARG A 91 -6.10 -9.39 -17.94
CA ARG A 91 -4.78 -8.79 -18.20
C ARG A 91 -4.19 -8.13 -16.98
N THR A 92 -5.00 -7.95 -15.92
CA THR A 92 -4.55 -7.34 -14.69
C THR A 92 -4.14 -8.43 -13.72
N ASP A 93 -2.85 -8.66 -13.62
CA ASP A 93 -2.30 -9.63 -12.67
C ASP A 93 -2.16 -8.97 -11.31
N VAL A 94 -2.98 -9.40 -10.37
CA VAL A 94 -2.85 -8.99 -8.99
C VAL A 94 -2.35 -10.20 -8.22
N ASP A 95 -1.11 -10.14 -7.80
CA ASP A 95 -0.48 -11.23 -7.06
C ASP A 95 -0.33 -10.83 -5.60
N VAL A 96 -0.67 -11.75 -4.72
CA VAL A 96 -0.40 -11.59 -3.29
C VAL A 96 1.03 -12.04 -3.03
N ILE A 97 1.77 -11.20 -2.40
CA ILE A 97 3.16 -11.50 -2.03
C ILE A 97 3.22 -12.35 -0.76
#